data_7e2dafba22ad80a2778bd9912b2ff8a4
#
_entry.id   7e2dafba22ad80a2778bd9912b2ff8a4
#
_cell.length_a   1.000
_cell.length_b   1.000
_cell.length_c   1.000
_cell.angle_alpha   90.00
_cell.angle_beta   90.00
_cell.angle_gamma   90.00
#
_symmetry.space_group_name_H-M   'P 1'
#
loop_
_entity.id
_entity.type
_entity.pdbx_description
1 polymer ?
#
loop_
_entity_poly.entity_id
_entity_poly.type
_entity_poly.pdbx_seq_one_letter_code
_entity_poly.pdbx_strand_id
1 'polypeptide(L)'
;VIDPESNRLQRLTPFEAPKENEYASMSVLMKAEGKCTTDHISPAGKWLQFRGHLENISQNLFNGVNNAFAENAGDGVNVLTKKVDTLPNIAKNYHVENVNWVAVGDENYGEGSSREHAAMEPRFRGCKVVLVKSFARIHEANLKKQGILPLVFDDKNDYEKIEQFDKITIKSLSDIKVDTPIEIVLEKENGEHELIKANHSLSSDQISWFFAGSALNYIKSK
;
A
#
# COMPACT_ATOMS: atom_id res chain seq x y z
N VAL A 1 -5.11 -30.48 0.67
CA VAL A 1 -3.95 -30.31 1.56
C VAL A 1 -2.86 -29.63 0.73
N ILE A 2 -2.30 -28.52 1.21
CA ILE A 2 -1.16 -27.84 0.59
C ILE A 2 0.10 -28.41 1.24
N ASP A 3 1.06 -28.83 0.44
CA ASP A 3 2.39 -29.23 0.89
C ASP A 3 3.09 -28.01 1.52
N PRO A 4 3.53 -28.06 2.79
CA PRO A 4 4.23 -26.98 3.44
C PRO A 4 5.52 -26.55 2.75
N GLU A 5 6.18 -27.46 2.02
CA GLU A 5 7.42 -27.20 1.28
C GLU A 5 7.18 -26.71 -0.16
N SER A 6 5.90 -26.52 -0.52
CA SER A 6 5.57 -26.04 -1.87
C SER A 6 6.09 -24.62 -2.08
N ASN A 7 6.85 -24.39 -3.13
CA ASN A 7 7.27 -23.06 -3.56
C ASN A 7 6.23 -22.34 -4.45
N ARG A 8 5.14 -23.01 -4.83
CA ARG A 8 4.09 -22.48 -5.74
C ARG A 8 2.76 -22.22 -5.03
N LEU A 9 2.51 -22.88 -3.91
CA LEU A 9 1.26 -22.76 -3.14
C LEU A 9 1.58 -22.46 -1.68
N GLN A 10 0.87 -21.50 -1.12
CA GLN A 10 0.99 -21.11 0.28
C GLN A 10 -0.40 -21.13 0.93
N ARG A 11 -0.48 -21.67 2.15
CA ARG A 11 -1.69 -21.51 2.96
C ARG A 11 -1.69 -20.08 3.52
N LEU A 12 -2.62 -19.28 3.06
CA LEU A 12 -2.76 -17.90 3.50
C LEU A 12 -3.62 -17.81 4.77
N THR A 13 -3.20 -16.96 5.70
CA THR A 13 -4.02 -16.50 6.81
C THR A 13 -4.86 -15.33 6.32
N PRO A 14 -6.15 -15.21 6.70
CA PRO A 14 -6.95 -14.05 6.40
C PRO A 14 -6.27 -12.76 6.92
N PHE A 15 -6.37 -11.69 6.17
CA PHE A 15 -5.85 -10.39 6.61
C PHE A 15 -6.61 -9.91 7.84
N GLU A 16 -5.89 -9.40 8.83
CA GLU A 16 -6.50 -8.89 10.06
C GLU A 16 -7.30 -7.60 9.82
N ALA A 17 -8.31 -7.39 10.65
CA ALA A 17 -9.04 -6.12 10.72
C ALA A 17 -8.08 -4.98 11.12
N PRO A 18 -8.28 -3.76 10.60
CA PRO A 18 -7.42 -2.62 10.92
C PRO A 18 -7.53 -2.24 12.42
N LYS A 19 -6.40 -1.88 13.02
CA LYS A 19 -6.33 -1.32 14.36
C LYS A 19 -5.90 0.15 14.27
N GLU A 20 -6.50 1.02 15.05
CA GLU A 20 -6.26 2.48 15.01
C GLU A 20 -4.76 2.82 15.08
N ASN A 21 -4.03 2.18 16.00
CA ASN A 21 -2.60 2.42 16.20
C ASN A 21 -1.71 2.01 15.02
N GLU A 22 -2.20 1.15 14.11
CA GLU A 22 -1.45 0.76 12.91
C GLU A 22 -1.43 1.84 11.84
N TYR A 23 -2.28 2.86 11.97
CA TYR A 23 -2.40 4.00 11.05
C TYR A 23 -1.79 5.27 11.61
N ALA A 24 -1.04 5.17 12.70
CA ALA A 24 -0.26 6.24 13.28
C ALA A 24 1.22 6.11 12.91
N SER A 25 1.86 7.22 12.57
CA SER A 25 3.31 7.32 12.24
C SER A 25 3.81 6.25 11.26
N MET A 26 3.02 5.95 10.24
CA MET A 26 3.38 5.02 9.17
C MET A 26 4.52 5.57 8.33
N SER A 27 5.51 4.75 8.02
CA SER A 27 6.63 5.14 7.16
C SER A 27 6.20 5.26 5.70
N VAL A 28 6.75 6.22 4.97
CA VAL A 28 6.61 6.26 3.51
C VAL A 28 7.62 5.29 2.90
N LEU A 29 7.13 4.15 2.34
CA LEU A 29 8.01 3.16 1.72
C LEU A 29 8.60 3.68 0.41
N MET A 30 7.76 4.29 -0.40
CA MET A 30 8.14 4.83 -1.71
C MET A 30 7.18 5.94 -2.16
N LYS A 31 7.68 6.82 -3.02
CA LYS A 31 6.91 7.85 -3.73
C LYS A 31 7.11 7.64 -5.22
N ALA A 32 6.13 7.01 -5.87
CA ALA A 32 6.18 6.77 -7.30
C ALA A 32 6.09 8.09 -8.06
N GLU A 33 7.07 8.36 -8.91
CA GLU A 33 7.14 9.52 -9.78
C GLU A 33 6.67 9.16 -11.18
N GLY A 34 5.69 9.91 -11.68
CA GLY A 34 5.10 9.69 -12.99
C GLY A 34 4.32 8.36 -13.09
N LYS A 35 4.40 7.72 -14.24
CA LYS A 35 3.61 6.52 -14.55
C LYS A 35 3.95 5.32 -13.68
N CYS A 36 2.99 4.86 -12.88
CA CYS A 36 3.08 3.64 -12.09
C CYS A 36 2.00 2.64 -12.50
N THR A 37 2.37 1.63 -13.27
CA THR A 37 1.46 0.59 -13.77
C THR A 37 1.39 -0.60 -12.82
N THR A 38 0.38 -1.47 -13.01
CA THR A 38 0.31 -2.75 -12.30
C THR A 38 1.51 -3.66 -12.60
N ASP A 39 2.16 -3.50 -13.78
CA ASP A 39 3.42 -4.20 -14.10
C ASP A 39 4.63 -3.64 -13.32
N HIS A 40 4.62 -2.37 -12.97
CA HIS A 40 5.64 -1.79 -12.09
C HIS A 40 5.46 -2.25 -10.64
N ILE A 41 4.19 -2.40 -10.19
CA ILE A 41 3.87 -2.81 -8.82
C ILE A 41 4.09 -4.32 -8.62
N SER A 42 3.57 -5.15 -9.53
CA SER A 42 3.66 -6.62 -9.50
C SER A 42 3.97 -7.14 -10.89
N PRO A 43 5.24 -7.18 -11.29
CA PRO A 43 5.65 -7.67 -12.61
C PRO A 43 5.15 -9.09 -12.90
N ALA A 44 4.76 -9.32 -14.16
CA ALA A 44 4.32 -10.63 -14.67
C ALA A 44 5.49 -11.55 -15.06
N GLY A 45 5.34 -12.28 -16.14
CA GLY A 45 6.37 -13.17 -16.69
C GLY A 45 6.68 -14.34 -15.75
N LYS A 46 7.95 -14.55 -15.43
CA LYS A 46 8.40 -15.65 -14.56
C LYS A 46 7.77 -15.68 -13.18
N TRP A 47 7.28 -14.56 -12.69
CA TRP A 47 6.65 -14.43 -11.37
C TRP A 47 5.27 -15.09 -11.30
N LEU A 48 4.59 -15.25 -12.45
CA LEU A 48 3.24 -15.82 -12.49
C LEU A 48 3.19 -17.27 -12.01
N GLN A 49 4.30 -18.00 -11.99
CA GLN A 49 4.38 -19.33 -11.39
C GLN A 49 4.11 -19.32 -9.87
N PHE A 50 4.30 -18.18 -9.20
CA PHE A 50 4.12 -17.99 -7.76
C PHE A 50 2.77 -17.39 -7.38
N ARG A 51 1.80 -17.30 -8.30
CA ARG A 51 0.48 -16.69 -8.02
C ARG A 51 -0.25 -17.28 -6.82
N GLY A 52 0.00 -18.54 -6.49
CA GLY A 52 -0.55 -19.20 -5.32
C GLY A 52 0.32 -19.12 -4.06
N HIS A 53 1.46 -18.39 -4.12
CA HIS A 53 2.41 -18.28 -3.02
C HIS A 53 2.79 -16.82 -2.79
N LEU A 54 2.10 -16.17 -1.86
CA LEU A 54 2.17 -14.71 -1.68
C LEU A 54 3.55 -14.24 -1.19
N GLU A 55 4.20 -15.02 -0.33
CA GLU A 55 5.59 -14.74 0.10
C GLU A 55 6.56 -14.70 -1.08
N ASN A 56 6.46 -15.67 -2.00
CA ASN A 56 7.38 -15.77 -3.13
C ASN A 56 7.09 -14.72 -4.20
N ILE A 57 5.82 -14.48 -4.55
CA ILE A 57 5.49 -13.49 -5.57
C ILE A 57 5.82 -12.07 -5.08
N SER A 58 5.69 -11.79 -3.79
CA SER A 58 6.02 -10.48 -3.22
C SER A 58 7.51 -10.11 -3.29
N GLN A 59 8.37 -11.01 -3.73
CA GLN A 59 9.78 -10.69 -4.04
C GLN A 59 9.92 -9.82 -5.29
N ASN A 60 8.85 -9.59 -6.05
CA ASN A 60 8.82 -8.68 -7.20
C ASN A 60 8.16 -7.33 -6.90
N LEU A 61 7.66 -7.14 -5.68
CA LEU A 61 6.89 -5.95 -5.30
C LEU A 61 7.66 -4.65 -5.62
N PHE A 62 7.05 -3.80 -6.46
CA PHE A 62 7.59 -2.51 -6.88
C PHE A 62 8.90 -2.54 -7.68
N ASN A 63 9.35 -3.68 -8.19
CA ASN A 63 10.60 -3.80 -8.94
C ASN A 63 10.72 -2.88 -10.17
N GLY A 64 9.61 -2.41 -10.70
CA GLY A 64 9.59 -1.52 -11.88
C GLY A 64 9.23 -0.07 -11.56
N VAL A 65 9.06 0.30 -10.30
CA VAL A 65 8.60 1.64 -9.91
C VAL A 65 9.76 2.64 -9.94
N ASN A 66 9.58 3.76 -10.62
CA ASN A 66 10.42 4.93 -10.45
C ASN A 66 10.08 5.57 -9.11
N ASN A 67 11.00 5.45 -8.16
CA ASN A 67 10.85 5.99 -6.82
C ASN A 67 11.58 7.33 -6.72
N ALA A 68 10.87 8.42 -6.38
CA ALA A 68 11.44 9.75 -6.23
C ALA A 68 12.57 9.82 -5.17
N PHE A 69 12.71 8.79 -4.35
CA PHE A 69 13.70 8.69 -3.29
C PHE A 69 14.95 7.86 -3.64
N ALA A 70 15.06 7.39 -4.89
CA ALA A 70 16.18 6.55 -5.33
C ALA A 70 16.55 6.81 -6.78
N GLU A 71 17.80 6.55 -7.13
CA GLU A 71 18.30 6.77 -8.50
C GLU A 71 17.85 5.68 -9.47
N ASN A 72 17.69 4.44 -9.00
CA ASN A 72 17.31 3.33 -9.86
C ASN A 72 15.85 2.92 -9.62
N ALA A 73 15.18 2.51 -10.67
CA ALA A 73 13.85 1.92 -10.56
C ALA A 73 13.87 0.67 -9.66
N GLY A 74 12.88 0.56 -8.79
CA GLY A 74 12.76 -0.57 -7.86
C GLY A 74 13.62 -0.48 -6.59
N ASP A 75 14.45 0.57 -6.46
CA ASP A 75 15.22 0.84 -5.26
C ASP A 75 14.51 1.84 -4.32
N GLY A 76 14.91 1.82 -3.07
CA GLY A 76 14.45 2.74 -2.04
C GLY A 76 15.46 2.84 -0.90
N VAL A 77 15.14 3.61 0.13
CA VAL A 77 15.95 3.69 1.34
C VAL A 77 15.17 3.13 2.53
N ASN A 78 15.74 2.15 3.17
CA ASN A 78 15.18 1.55 4.37
C ASN A 78 15.28 2.52 5.56
N VAL A 79 14.13 2.94 6.12
CA VAL A 79 14.11 3.92 7.24
C VAL A 79 14.75 3.38 8.52
N LEU A 80 14.80 2.06 8.71
CA LEU A 80 15.41 1.43 9.88
C LEU A 80 16.93 1.41 9.80
N THR A 81 17.47 1.17 8.61
CA THR A 81 18.93 1.00 8.41
C THR A 81 19.59 2.21 7.76
N LYS A 82 18.81 3.11 7.19
CA LYS A 82 19.25 4.27 6.39
C LYS A 82 20.08 3.87 5.15
N LYS A 83 19.90 2.64 4.66
CA LYS A 83 20.62 2.11 3.49
C LYS A 83 19.71 1.93 2.30
N VAL A 84 20.26 2.12 1.11
CA VAL A 84 19.59 1.78 -0.15
C VAL A 84 19.49 0.25 -0.28
N ASP A 85 18.32 -0.22 -0.68
CA ASP A 85 18.03 -1.62 -1.00
C ASP A 85 16.87 -1.65 -2.00
N THR A 86 16.56 -2.82 -2.55
CA THR A 86 15.38 -2.98 -3.40
C THR A 86 14.10 -2.86 -2.59
N LEU A 87 13.07 -2.27 -3.19
CA LEU A 87 11.77 -2.07 -2.52
C LEU A 87 11.16 -3.36 -1.98
N PRO A 88 11.21 -4.53 -2.69
CA PRO A 88 10.72 -5.77 -2.10
C PRO A 88 11.49 -6.22 -0.86
N ASN A 89 12.81 -6.01 -0.80
CA ASN A 89 13.60 -6.32 0.39
C ASN A 89 13.25 -5.41 1.55
N ILE A 90 13.09 -4.11 1.29
CA ILE A 90 12.67 -3.14 2.31
C ILE A 90 11.28 -3.49 2.83
N ALA A 91 10.31 -3.77 1.95
CA ALA A 91 8.96 -4.14 2.35
C ALA A 91 8.93 -5.45 3.16
N LYS A 92 9.80 -6.42 2.80
CA LYS A 92 9.96 -7.66 3.58
C LYS A 92 10.53 -7.37 4.98
N ASN A 93 11.55 -6.52 5.07
CA ASN A 93 12.12 -6.11 6.36
C ASN A 93 11.08 -5.40 7.23
N TYR A 94 10.32 -4.46 6.66
CA TYR A 94 9.23 -3.77 7.36
C TYR A 94 8.16 -4.74 7.87
N HIS A 95 7.82 -5.74 7.09
CA HIS A 95 6.87 -6.78 7.50
C HIS A 95 7.38 -7.58 8.71
N VAL A 96 8.65 -7.97 8.72
CA VAL A 96 9.30 -8.70 9.84
C VAL A 96 9.39 -7.83 11.09
N GLU A 97 9.74 -6.55 10.93
CA GLU A 97 9.91 -5.59 12.03
C GLU A 97 8.58 -4.92 12.45
N ASN A 98 7.44 -5.33 11.87
CA ASN A 98 6.11 -4.76 12.12
C ASN A 98 6.03 -3.23 11.87
N VAL A 99 6.73 -2.74 10.86
CA VAL A 99 6.64 -1.36 10.40
C VAL A 99 5.48 -1.23 9.44
N ASN A 100 4.45 -0.48 9.82
CA ASN A 100 3.36 -0.12 8.92
C ASN A 100 3.81 0.96 7.96
N TRP A 101 3.32 0.91 6.72
CA TRP A 101 3.80 1.82 5.68
C TRP A 101 2.72 2.25 4.69
N VAL A 102 3.04 3.34 4.01
CA VAL A 102 2.24 3.98 2.97
C VAL A 102 3.01 3.95 1.66
N ALA A 103 2.33 3.68 0.56
CA ALA A 103 2.81 3.95 -0.78
C ALA A 103 2.20 5.28 -1.25
N VAL A 104 3.04 6.15 -1.80
CA VAL A 104 2.61 7.42 -2.42
C VAL A 104 2.74 7.29 -3.93
N GLY A 105 1.74 7.78 -4.66
CA GLY A 105 1.70 7.68 -6.11
C GLY A 105 1.31 8.98 -6.81
N ASP A 106 1.67 9.06 -8.08
CA ASP A 106 1.34 10.15 -8.97
C ASP A 106 -0.02 9.91 -9.67
N GLU A 107 -0.23 10.46 -10.84
CA GLU A 107 -1.47 10.34 -11.61
C GLU A 107 -1.70 8.92 -12.16
N ASN A 108 -2.96 8.51 -12.17
CA ASN A 108 -3.42 7.24 -12.75
C ASN A 108 -2.68 6.00 -12.22
N TYR A 109 -2.41 6.01 -10.90
CA TYR A 109 -1.67 4.94 -10.22
C TYR A 109 -2.36 3.58 -10.39
N GLY A 110 -1.58 2.56 -10.79
CA GLY A 110 -2.07 1.21 -11.03
C GLY A 110 -2.72 1.00 -12.39
N GLU A 111 -2.43 1.87 -13.37
CA GLU A 111 -2.85 1.70 -14.76
C GLU A 111 -2.39 0.35 -15.34
N GLY A 112 -3.12 -0.18 -16.31
CA GLY A 112 -2.77 -1.40 -17.02
C GLY A 112 -3.67 -2.58 -16.73
N SER A 113 -3.09 -3.78 -16.71
CA SER A 113 -3.84 -5.02 -16.54
C SER A 113 -4.46 -5.13 -15.15
N SER A 114 -5.66 -5.73 -15.07
CA SER A 114 -6.29 -6.04 -13.78
C SER A 114 -5.51 -7.12 -13.05
N ARG A 115 -4.66 -6.73 -12.09
CA ARG A 115 -3.86 -7.64 -11.26
C ARG A 115 -4.21 -7.49 -9.80
N GLU A 116 -4.86 -8.51 -9.25
CA GLU A 116 -5.15 -8.55 -7.82
C GLU A 116 -3.87 -8.60 -6.98
N HIS A 117 -2.82 -9.26 -7.47
CA HIS A 117 -1.53 -9.33 -6.80
C HIS A 117 -0.90 -7.95 -6.57
N ALA A 118 -1.12 -6.98 -7.47
CA ALA A 118 -0.68 -5.60 -7.25
C ALA A 118 -1.34 -4.91 -6.03
N ALA A 119 -2.40 -5.50 -5.48
CA ALA A 119 -2.99 -5.09 -4.20
C ALA A 119 -2.71 -6.10 -3.07
N MET A 120 -2.67 -7.40 -3.37
CA MET A 120 -2.42 -8.44 -2.37
C MET A 120 -1.00 -8.37 -1.80
N GLU A 121 -0.01 -8.16 -2.66
CA GLU A 121 1.40 -8.11 -2.24
C GLU A 121 1.71 -6.93 -1.30
N PRO A 122 1.31 -5.67 -1.62
CA PRO A 122 1.45 -4.58 -0.67
C PRO A 122 0.74 -4.87 0.65
N ARG A 123 -0.50 -5.37 0.61
CA ARG A 123 -1.26 -5.73 1.81
C ARG A 123 -0.54 -6.76 2.66
N PHE A 124 -0.03 -7.80 2.03
CA PHE A 124 0.73 -8.87 2.68
C PHE A 124 2.00 -8.35 3.35
N ARG A 125 2.68 -7.39 2.73
CA ARG A 125 3.91 -6.77 3.24
C ARG A 125 3.67 -5.63 4.24
N GLY A 126 2.43 -5.34 4.62
CA GLY A 126 2.12 -4.37 5.68
C GLY A 126 1.72 -2.98 5.19
N CYS A 127 1.42 -2.81 3.89
CA CYS A 127 0.83 -1.58 3.37
C CYS A 127 -0.54 -1.33 3.99
N LYS A 128 -0.73 -0.14 4.54
CA LYS A 128 -2.00 0.28 5.13
C LYS A 128 -2.77 1.26 4.24
N VAL A 129 -2.04 2.14 3.58
CA VAL A 129 -2.60 3.23 2.78
C VAL A 129 -1.87 3.32 1.45
N VAL A 130 -2.60 3.60 0.39
CA VAL A 130 -2.05 4.07 -0.88
C VAL A 130 -2.62 5.47 -1.12
N LEU A 131 -1.76 6.49 -1.13
CA LEU A 131 -2.11 7.90 -1.25
C LEU A 131 -1.59 8.46 -2.57
N VAL A 132 -2.47 8.92 -3.45
CA VAL A 132 -2.13 9.25 -4.83
C VAL A 132 -2.75 10.56 -5.32
N LYS A 133 -2.25 11.10 -6.43
CA LYS A 133 -2.94 12.19 -7.15
C LYS A 133 -4.20 11.71 -7.87
N SER A 134 -4.19 10.48 -8.41
CA SER A 134 -5.38 9.79 -8.94
C SER A 134 -5.12 8.29 -9.12
N PHE A 135 -6.17 7.48 -9.11
CA PHE A 135 -6.11 6.03 -9.33
C PHE A 135 -6.58 5.62 -10.72
N ALA A 136 -5.99 4.54 -11.23
CA ALA A 136 -6.66 3.70 -12.22
C ALA A 136 -7.81 2.93 -11.53
N ARG A 137 -9.02 3.04 -12.06
CA ARG A 137 -10.27 2.56 -11.45
C ARG A 137 -10.23 1.10 -10.98
N ILE A 138 -9.69 0.20 -11.80
CA ILE A 138 -9.66 -1.24 -11.47
C ILE A 138 -8.71 -1.50 -10.30
N HIS A 139 -7.56 -0.84 -10.28
CA HIS A 139 -6.58 -0.99 -9.21
C HIS A 139 -7.12 -0.48 -7.87
N GLU A 140 -7.76 0.68 -7.86
CA GLU A 140 -8.45 1.20 -6.67
C GLU A 140 -9.46 0.19 -6.11
N ALA A 141 -10.28 -0.42 -6.98
CA ALA A 141 -11.24 -1.44 -6.58
C ALA A 141 -10.55 -2.67 -5.97
N ASN A 142 -9.38 -3.07 -6.49
CA ASN A 142 -8.60 -4.18 -5.93
C ASN A 142 -8.00 -3.83 -4.56
N LEU A 143 -7.50 -2.61 -4.36
CA LEU A 143 -7.04 -2.13 -3.05
C LEU A 143 -8.14 -2.22 -1.99
N LYS A 144 -9.36 -1.73 -2.31
CA LYS A 144 -10.53 -1.80 -1.44
C LYS A 144 -10.89 -3.23 -1.05
N LYS A 145 -10.86 -4.17 -2.01
CA LYS A 145 -11.14 -5.59 -1.77
C LYS A 145 -10.13 -6.22 -0.80
N GLN A 146 -8.87 -5.80 -0.86
CA GLN A 146 -7.80 -6.34 -0.02
C GLN A 146 -7.66 -5.61 1.33
N GLY A 147 -8.51 -4.63 1.62
CA GLY A 147 -8.49 -3.90 2.89
C GLY A 147 -7.33 -2.90 3.03
N ILE A 148 -6.78 -2.43 1.91
CA ILE A 148 -5.91 -1.24 1.87
C ILE A 148 -6.80 -0.02 1.72
N LEU A 149 -6.49 1.06 2.43
CA LEU A 149 -7.19 2.34 2.33
C LEU A 149 -6.68 3.14 1.13
N PRO A 150 -7.45 3.26 0.03
CA PRO A 150 -7.05 4.06 -1.12
C PRO A 150 -7.50 5.50 -0.91
N LEU A 151 -6.56 6.42 -0.95
CA LEU A 151 -6.77 7.86 -0.74
C LEU A 151 -6.26 8.67 -1.92
N VAL A 152 -6.99 9.72 -2.25
CA VAL A 152 -6.61 10.71 -3.28
C VAL A 152 -6.37 12.04 -2.59
N PHE A 153 -5.23 12.69 -2.85
CA PHE A 153 -4.97 14.03 -2.34
C PHE A 153 -6.12 14.98 -2.67
N ASP A 154 -6.60 15.73 -1.69
CA ASP A 154 -7.57 16.80 -1.92
C ASP A 154 -6.94 17.94 -2.72
N ASP A 155 -5.75 18.37 -2.32
CA ASP A 155 -4.87 19.21 -3.12
C ASP A 155 -3.72 18.36 -3.68
N LYS A 156 -3.65 18.21 -5.00
CA LYS A 156 -2.58 17.45 -5.66
C LYS A 156 -1.17 17.97 -5.40
N ASN A 157 -1.04 19.26 -5.03
CA ASN A 157 0.25 19.85 -4.66
C ASN A 157 0.81 19.28 -3.35
N ASP A 158 -0.04 18.69 -2.49
CA ASP A 158 0.39 18.03 -1.27
C ASP A 158 1.29 16.81 -1.54
N TYR A 159 1.21 16.24 -2.75
CA TYR A 159 2.16 15.21 -3.18
C TYR A 159 3.61 15.68 -3.11
N GLU A 160 3.89 16.93 -3.49
CA GLU A 160 5.26 17.49 -3.49
C GLU A 160 5.82 17.68 -2.07
N LYS A 161 4.96 17.83 -1.08
CA LYS A 161 5.34 18.00 0.32
C LYS A 161 5.89 16.73 0.97
N ILE A 162 5.59 15.54 0.41
CA ILE A 162 6.00 14.27 1.01
C ILE A 162 7.45 13.96 0.67
N GLU A 163 8.26 13.78 1.70
CA GLU A 163 9.68 13.46 1.66
C GLU A 163 9.96 12.04 2.20
N GLN A 164 11.18 11.56 1.97
CA GLN A 164 11.55 10.16 2.19
C GLN A 164 11.38 9.65 3.63
N PHE A 165 11.70 10.46 4.63
CA PHE A 165 11.67 10.05 6.03
C PHE A 165 10.44 10.56 6.78
N ASP A 166 9.53 11.17 6.04
CA ASP A 166 8.25 11.59 6.60
C ASP A 166 7.45 10.39 7.09
N LYS A 167 6.58 10.65 8.05
CA LYS A 167 5.59 9.69 8.52
C LYS A 167 4.19 10.22 8.33
N ILE A 168 3.27 9.30 8.12
CA ILE A 168 1.87 9.61 7.83
C ILE A 168 0.99 9.01 8.92
N THR A 169 0.15 9.85 9.53
CA THR A 169 -0.86 9.44 10.50
C THR A 169 -2.25 9.76 9.95
N ILE A 170 -3.12 8.75 9.90
CA ILE A 170 -4.55 8.95 9.62
C ILE A 170 -5.24 9.33 10.92
N LYS A 171 -5.88 10.50 10.95
CA LYS A 171 -6.66 10.92 12.12
C LYS A 171 -8.03 10.24 12.11
N SER A 172 -8.43 9.75 13.27
CA SER A 172 -9.78 9.22 13.50
C SER A 172 -10.21 8.15 12.48
N LEU A 173 -9.40 7.09 12.33
CA LEU A 173 -9.69 6.00 11.41
C LEU A 173 -11.11 5.44 11.59
N SER A 174 -11.59 5.36 12.84
CA SER A 174 -12.93 4.89 13.19
C SER A 174 -14.07 5.77 12.65
N ASP A 175 -13.77 7.02 12.30
CA ASP A 175 -14.76 8.01 11.85
C ASP A 175 -14.92 8.08 10.33
N ILE A 176 -14.29 7.17 9.59
CA ILE A 176 -14.42 7.12 8.12
C ILE A 176 -15.89 6.97 7.72
N LYS A 177 -16.39 7.92 6.92
CA LYS A 177 -17.76 7.97 6.42
C LYS A 177 -17.76 8.27 4.93
N VAL A 178 -18.80 7.77 4.24
CA VAL A 178 -19.00 8.02 2.80
C VAL A 178 -18.93 9.52 2.52
N ASP A 179 -18.26 9.89 1.44
CA ASP A 179 -18.12 11.27 0.94
C ASP A 179 -17.53 12.27 1.95
N THR A 180 -16.77 11.78 2.94
CA THR A 180 -16.13 12.62 3.95
C THR A 180 -14.62 12.58 3.79
N PRO A 181 -13.94 13.73 3.59
CA PRO A 181 -12.49 13.77 3.54
C PRO A 181 -11.84 13.28 4.84
N ILE A 182 -10.68 12.66 4.69
CA ILE A 182 -9.86 12.18 5.80
C ILE A 182 -8.75 13.19 6.07
N GLU A 183 -8.55 13.52 7.34
CA GLU A 183 -7.40 14.32 7.79
C GLU A 183 -6.17 13.44 7.98
N ILE A 184 -5.06 13.90 7.42
CA ILE A 184 -3.75 13.24 7.47
C ILE A 184 -2.78 14.20 8.14
N VAL A 185 -2.08 13.70 9.16
CA VAL A 185 -0.91 14.41 9.72
C VAL A 185 0.32 13.89 9.00
N LEU A 186 1.02 14.79 8.33
CA LEU A 186 2.34 14.58 7.76
C LEU A 186 3.37 15.00 8.79
N GLU A 187 4.13 14.05 9.30
CA GLU A 187 5.18 14.26 10.30
C GLU A 187 6.53 14.30 9.59
N LYS A 188 7.17 15.45 9.57
CA LYS A 188 8.47 15.65 8.95
C LYS A 188 9.61 15.10 9.79
N GLU A 189 10.72 14.72 9.15
CA GLU A 189 11.92 14.24 9.85
C GLU A 189 12.46 15.27 10.87
N ASN A 190 12.28 16.56 10.63
CA ASN A 190 12.67 17.64 11.55
C ASN A 190 11.71 17.84 12.74
N GLY A 191 10.63 17.04 12.82
CA GLY A 191 9.61 17.12 13.86
C GLY A 191 8.48 18.12 13.61
N GLU A 192 8.46 18.78 12.45
CA GLU A 192 7.32 19.61 12.05
C GLU A 192 6.14 18.73 11.66
N HIS A 193 4.94 19.23 11.91
CA HIS A 193 3.69 18.55 11.55
C HIS A 193 2.89 19.43 10.59
N GLU A 194 2.42 18.85 9.51
CA GLU A 194 1.54 19.52 8.57
C GLU A 194 0.23 18.72 8.44
N LEU A 195 -0.89 19.43 8.41
CA LEU A 195 -2.20 18.82 8.18
C LEU A 195 -2.54 18.88 6.69
N ILE A 196 -2.76 17.74 6.08
CA ILE A 196 -3.26 17.64 4.70
C ILE A 196 -4.59 16.88 4.70
N LYS A 197 -5.33 16.96 3.59
CA LYS A 197 -6.60 16.25 3.41
C LYS A 197 -6.53 15.29 2.24
N ALA A 198 -7.24 14.20 2.36
CA ALA A 198 -7.42 13.24 1.28
C ALA A 198 -8.87 12.80 1.17
N ASN A 199 -9.28 12.53 -0.05
CA ASN A 199 -10.60 12.02 -0.39
C ASN A 199 -10.54 10.51 -0.60
N HIS A 200 -11.68 9.84 -0.47
CA HIS A 200 -11.85 8.44 -0.81
C HIS A 200 -13.20 8.22 -1.49
N SER A 201 -13.31 7.12 -2.23
CA SER A 201 -14.54 6.72 -2.93
C SER A 201 -15.14 5.43 -2.36
N LEU A 202 -14.96 5.18 -1.06
CA LEU A 202 -15.52 4.02 -0.38
C LEU A 202 -17.04 4.18 -0.20
N SER A 203 -17.81 3.20 -0.68
CA SER A 203 -19.21 3.06 -0.30
C SER A 203 -19.35 2.54 1.14
N SER A 204 -20.55 2.57 1.70
CA SER A 204 -20.84 2.02 3.03
C SER A 204 -20.46 0.54 3.16
N ASP A 205 -20.71 -0.26 2.13
CA ASP A 205 -20.30 -1.67 2.10
C ASP A 205 -18.77 -1.81 2.06
N GLN A 206 -18.09 -0.97 1.29
CA GLN A 206 -16.62 -0.99 1.18
C GLN A 206 -15.94 -0.52 2.47
N ILE A 207 -16.53 0.41 3.20
CA ILE A 207 -16.10 0.77 4.57
C ILE A 207 -16.23 -0.45 5.49
N SER A 208 -17.33 -1.20 5.39
CA SER A 208 -17.49 -2.45 6.13
C SER A 208 -16.46 -3.51 5.74
N TRP A 209 -16.08 -3.62 4.47
CA TRP A 209 -14.99 -4.50 4.03
C TRP A 209 -13.65 -4.11 4.66
N PHE A 210 -13.37 -2.82 4.67
CA PHE A 210 -12.14 -2.28 5.26
C PHE A 210 -12.03 -2.66 6.73
N PHE A 211 -13.08 -2.41 7.52
CA PHE A 211 -13.09 -2.76 8.94
C PHE A 211 -13.17 -4.27 9.23
N ALA A 212 -13.57 -5.08 8.29
CA ALA A 212 -13.45 -6.54 8.37
C ALA A 212 -12.04 -7.05 8.00
N GLY A 213 -11.16 -6.18 7.49
CA GLY A 213 -9.82 -6.52 7.02
C GLY A 213 -9.73 -6.86 5.53
N SER A 214 -10.84 -7.28 4.91
CA SER A 214 -10.98 -7.49 3.46
C SER A 214 -12.44 -7.74 3.08
N ALA A 215 -12.77 -7.62 1.78
CA ALA A 215 -14.09 -8.01 1.27
C ALA A 215 -14.41 -9.48 1.53
N LEU A 216 -13.40 -10.37 1.41
CA LEU A 216 -13.57 -11.80 1.65
C LEU A 216 -13.92 -12.10 3.11
N ASN A 217 -13.26 -11.44 4.06
CA ASN A 217 -13.57 -11.57 5.48
C ASN A 217 -15.00 -11.11 5.78
N TYR A 218 -15.41 -9.99 5.21
CA TYR A 218 -16.78 -9.46 5.38
C TYR A 218 -17.84 -10.43 4.86
N ILE A 219 -17.64 -11.02 3.68
CA ILE A 219 -18.56 -12.02 3.13
C ILE A 219 -18.62 -13.26 4.02
N LYS A 220 -17.48 -13.69 4.56
CA LYS A 220 -17.42 -14.88 5.44
C LYS A 220 -18.09 -14.66 6.80
N SER A 221 -18.19 -13.41 7.27
CA SER A 221 -18.82 -13.06 8.55
C SER A 221 -20.35 -12.91 8.47
N LYS A 222 -20.95 -12.92 7.28
CA LYS A 222 -22.39 -12.96 7.01
C LYS A 222 -22.90 -14.39 6.92
#